data_44c7f55beaad05fb241bf3c83793574d
#
_entry.id   44c7f55beaad05fb241bf3c83793574d
#
_cell.length_a   1.000
_cell.length_b   1.000
_cell.length_c   1.000
_cell.angle_alpha   90.00
_cell.angle_beta   90.00
_cell.angle_gamma   90.00
#
_symmetry.space_group_name_H-M   'P 1'
#
loop_
_entity.id
_entity.type
_entity.pdbx_description
1 polymer ?
#
loop_
_entity_poly.entity_id
_entity_poly.type
_entity_poly.pdbx_seq_one_letter_code
_entity_poly.pdbx_strand_id
1 'polypeptide(L)'
;MNPTWVMGIPSGYEEGKYITLDLGGTNLRVALVELTSAKGGLSVHKSLYHLPEKLKTGSSEDLWDFIASSIDDFLTVHGSVEAGEQYPLAFTFSFPCTQDYIDHGILQRWTKGFNIVGVEGHDVVPMIRAALA
;
A
#
# COMPACT_ATOMS: atom_id res chain seq x y z
N MET A 1 -1.03 -2.37 -21.88
CA MET A 1 -0.35 -2.17 -20.56
C MET A 1 -0.47 -0.70 -20.19
N ASN A 2 -0.86 -0.42 -18.94
CA ASN A 2 -0.91 0.97 -18.48
C ASN A 2 0.50 1.50 -18.20
N PRO A 3 0.78 2.77 -18.50
CA PRO A 3 2.06 3.38 -18.16
C PRO A 3 2.26 3.47 -16.63
N THR A 4 3.51 3.37 -16.21
CA THR A 4 3.92 3.52 -14.82
C THR A 4 4.90 4.69 -14.67
N TRP A 5 5.04 5.19 -13.44
CA TRP A 5 5.90 6.34 -13.11
C TRP A 5 7.13 5.93 -12.29
N VAL A 6 7.51 4.67 -12.35
CA VAL A 6 8.79 4.21 -11.79
C VAL A 6 9.89 4.58 -12.77
N MET A 7 10.58 5.70 -12.52
CA MET A 7 11.47 6.36 -13.46
C MET A 7 12.96 6.13 -13.18
N GLY A 8 13.28 5.40 -12.13
CA GLY A 8 14.64 5.16 -11.70
C GLY A 8 15.00 3.68 -11.59
N ILE A 9 16.28 3.41 -11.67
CA ILE A 9 16.84 2.07 -11.43
C ILE A 9 17.58 2.12 -10.09
N PRO A 10 17.36 1.15 -9.17
CA PRO A 10 18.07 1.09 -7.91
C PRO A 10 19.57 1.01 -8.11
N SER A 11 20.34 1.74 -7.30
CA SER A 11 21.81 1.68 -7.28
C SER A 11 22.36 0.48 -6.50
N GLY A 12 21.55 -0.01 -5.56
CA GLY A 12 21.92 -1.04 -4.60
C GLY A 12 22.53 -0.48 -3.31
N TYR A 13 22.59 0.85 -3.17
CA TYR A 13 23.12 1.53 -1.99
C TYR A 13 22.08 2.40 -1.26
N GLU A 14 20.82 2.24 -1.61
CA GLU A 14 19.72 2.93 -0.94
C GLU A 14 19.64 2.53 0.52
N GLU A 15 19.30 3.49 1.39
CA GLU A 15 19.15 3.31 2.81
C GLU A 15 17.77 3.80 3.27
N GLY A 16 17.32 3.28 4.40
CA GLY A 16 16.10 3.73 5.06
C GLY A 16 15.12 2.63 5.38
N LYS A 17 14.02 3.04 5.98
CA LYS A 17 12.89 2.17 6.33
C LYS A 17 11.67 2.58 5.53
N TYR A 18 10.99 1.60 4.99
CA TYR A 18 9.85 1.80 4.10
C TYR A 18 8.75 0.82 4.48
N ILE A 19 7.50 1.31 4.45
CA ILE A 19 6.33 0.45 4.54
C ILE A 19 5.87 0.12 3.12
N THR A 20 5.59 -1.14 2.86
CA THR A 20 4.99 -1.57 1.61
C THR A 20 3.64 -2.20 1.85
N LEU A 21 2.69 -1.86 0.98
CA LEU A 21 1.37 -2.45 0.93
C LEU A 21 1.17 -3.11 -0.41
N ASP A 22 0.65 -4.32 -0.40
CA ASP A 22 0.21 -5.01 -1.61
C ASP A 22 -1.22 -5.51 -1.42
N LEU A 23 -2.16 -4.88 -2.09
CA LEU A 23 -3.56 -5.27 -2.09
C LEU A 23 -3.86 -6.13 -3.31
N GLY A 24 -4.03 -7.42 -3.07
CA GLY A 24 -4.44 -8.39 -4.08
C GLY A 24 -5.92 -8.75 -4.02
N GLY A 25 -6.28 -9.84 -4.65
CA GLY A 25 -7.67 -10.31 -4.70
C GLY A 25 -8.18 -10.97 -3.42
N THR A 26 -7.31 -11.52 -2.60
CA THR A 26 -7.66 -12.29 -1.39
C THR A 26 -6.97 -11.82 -0.13
N ASN A 27 -5.84 -11.15 -0.27
CA ASN A 27 -4.99 -10.77 0.86
C ASN A 27 -4.45 -9.35 0.71
N LEU A 28 -4.23 -8.74 1.86
CA LEU A 28 -3.40 -7.54 2.01
C LEU A 28 -2.06 -7.97 2.63
N ARG A 29 -0.97 -7.63 1.97
CA ARG A 29 0.37 -7.81 2.53
C ARG A 29 0.90 -6.48 3.01
N VAL A 30 1.37 -6.46 4.26
CA VAL A 30 2.04 -5.31 4.86
C VAL A 30 3.47 -5.73 5.18
N ALA A 31 4.44 -4.94 4.78
CA ALA A 31 5.83 -5.21 5.09
C ALA A 31 6.58 -3.95 5.52
N LEU A 32 7.52 -4.12 6.45
CA LEU A 32 8.53 -3.15 6.79
C LEU A 32 9.83 -3.58 6.15
N VAL A 33 10.35 -2.76 5.26
CA VAL A 33 11.59 -2.99 4.53
C VAL A 33 12.64 -2.04 5.06
N GLU A 34 13.75 -2.58 5.54
CA GLU A 34 14.90 -1.81 5.97
C GLU A 34 16.06 -2.04 5.01
N LEU A 35 16.51 -0.97 4.37
CA LEU A 35 17.66 -0.96 3.50
C LEU A 35 18.87 -0.42 4.26
N THR A 36 19.98 -1.16 4.20
CA THR A 36 21.23 -0.78 4.86
C THR A 36 22.24 -0.25 3.85
N SER A 37 23.28 0.44 4.33
CA SER A 37 24.35 0.99 3.47
C SER A 37 25.21 -0.08 2.77
N ALA A 38 25.13 -1.32 3.20
CA ALA A 38 25.77 -2.42 2.51
C ALA A 38 25.01 -2.74 1.21
N LYS A 39 25.72 -2.84 0.10
CA LYS A 39 25.10 -3.13 -1.20
C LYS A 39 24.25 -4.41 -1.12
N GLY A 40 22.95 -4.29 -1.41
CA GLY A 40 22.00 -5.38 -1.30
C GLY A 40 21.62 -5.74 0.13
N GLY A 41 22.00 -4.92 1.14
CA GLY A 41 21.59 -5.09 2.52
C GLY A 41 20.10 -4.88 2.69
N LEU A 42 19.37 -5.92 3.12
CA LEU A 42 17.92 -5.93 3.18
C LEU A 42 17.44 -6.72 4.39
N SER A 43 16.55 -6.11 5.17
CA SER A 43 15.77 -6.78 6.20
C SER A 43 14.29 -6.56 5.92
N VAL A 44 13.48 -7.61 5.99
CA VAL A 44 12.04 -7.54 5.72
C VAL A 44 11.27 -8.24 6.82
N HIS A 45 10.35 -7.51 7.44
CA HIS A 45 9.30 -8.06 8.30
C HIS A 45 7.97 -7.92 7.55
N LYS A 46 7.19 -8.99 7.48
CA LYS A 46 5.93 -8.99 6.72
C LYS A 46 4.82 -9.72 7.46
N SER A 47 3.60 -9.29 7.24
CA SER A 47 2.38 -9.95 7.69
C SER A 47 1.36 -10.01 6.56
N LEU A 48 0.54 -11.05 6.60
CA LEU A 48 -0.52 -11.31 5.65
C LEU A 48 -1.87 -11.16 6.35
N TYR A 49 -2.75 -10.34 5.79
CA TYR A 49 -4.10 -10.13 6.29
C TYR A 49 -5.10 -10.62 5.25
N HIS A 50 -5.95 -11.56 5.65
CA HIS A 50 -6.98 -12.08 4.76
C HIS A 50 -8.11 -11.07 4.61
N LEU A 51 -8.52 -10.79 3.36
CA LEU A 51 -9.64 -9.90 3.06
C LEU A 51 -10.96 -10.65 3.29
N PRO A 52 -11.84 -10.18 4.18
CA PRO A 52 -13.19 -10.72 4.27
C PRO A 52 -13.94 -10.53 2.93
N GLU A 53 -14.66 -11.55 2.48
CA GLU A 53 -15.40 -11.47 1.20
C GLU A 53 -16.41 -10.31 1.18
N LYS A 54 -17.08 -10.04 2.29
CA LYS A 54 -18.02 -8.92 2.42
C LYS A 54 -17.37 -7.55 2.23
N LEU A 55 -16.06 -7.42 2.47
CA LEU A 55 -15.32 -6.18 2.31
C LEU A 55 -15.21 -5.78 0.85
N LYS A 56 -15.12 -6.75 -0.04
CA LYS A 56 -14.97 -6.52 -1.49
C LYS A 56 -16.20 -5.87 -2.13
N THR A 57 -17.36 -6.01 -1.52
CA THR A 57 -18.63 -5.45 -1.99
C THR A 57 -19.26 -4.48 -0.99
N GLY A 58 -18.51 -4.12 0.03
CA GLY A 58 -18.91 -3.18 1.07
C GLY A 58 -18.70 -1.72 0.69
N SER A 59 -18.53 -0.88 1.68
CA SER A 59 -18.28 0.54 1.48
C SER A 59 -16.80 0.84 1.22
N SER A 60 -16.53 1.97 0.60
CA SER A 60 -15.19 2.50 0.42
C SER A 60 -14.51 2.75 1.77
N GLU A 61 -15.23 3.31 2.72
CA GLU A 61 -14.72 3.58 4.08
C GLU A 61 -14.26 2.30 4.76
N ASP A 62 -15.05 1.23 4.70
CA ASP A 62 -14.69 -0.06 5.31
C ASP A 62 -13.39 -0.64 4.72
N LEU A 63 -13.17 -0.49 3.42
CA LEU A 63 -11.94 -0.94 2.77
C LEU A 63 -10.72 -0.18 3.29
N TRP A 64 -10.79 1.15 3.29
CA TRP A 64 -9.65 1.96 3.73
C TRP A 64 -9.39 1.85 5.22
N ASP A 65 -10.43 1.72 6.03
CA ASP A 65 -10.31 1.46 7.47
C ASP A 65 -9.67 0.10 7.76
N PHE A 66 -10.01 -0.92 6.98
CA PHE A 66 -9.37 -2.22 7.07
C PHE A 66 -7.88 -2.14 6.77
N ILE A 67 -7.50 -1.42 5.73
CA ILE A 67 -6.09 -1.22 5.35
C ILE A 67 -5.35 -0.46 6.46
N ALA A 68 -5.91 0.63 6.94
CA ALA A 68 -5.31 1.44 7.99
C ALA A 68 -5.15 0.65 9.31
N SER A 69 -6.17 -0.10 9.70
CA SER A 69 -6.12 -0.95 10.90
C SER A 69 -5.09 -2.07 10.77
N SER A 70 -4.93 -2.63 9.58
CA SER A 70 -3.92 -3.66 9.31
C SER A 70 -2.49 -3.11 9.42
N ILE A 71 -2.27 -1.88 8.97
CA ILE A 71 -0.98 -1.19 9.13
C ILE A 71 -0.70 -0.91 10.61
N ASP A 72 -1.69 -0.41 11.33
CA ASP A 72 -1.57 -0.13 12.76
C ASP A 72 -1.23 -1.39 13.57
N ASP A 73 -1.96 -2.48 13.32
CA ASP A 73 -1.68 -3.79 13.93
C ASP A 73 -0.25 -4.26 13.61
N PHE A 74 0.13 -4.17 12.35
CA PHE A 74 1.46 -4.56 11.91
C PHE A 74 2.57 -3.75 12.60
N LEU A 75 2.42 -2.44 12.69
CA LEU A 75 3.39 -1.55 13.33
C LEU A 75 3.46 -1.77 14.84
N THR A 76 2.35 -2.12 15.48
CA THR A 76 2.31 -2.48 16.89
C THR A 76 3.15 -3.72 17.18
N VAL A 77 3.15 -4.70 16.28
CA VAL A 77 3.88 -5.97 16.43
C VAL A 77 5.36 -5.84 16.00
N HIS A 78 5.62 -5.18 14.88
CA HIS A 78 6.93 -5.19 14.23
C HIS A 78 7.63 -3.85 14.18
N GLY A 79 6.90 -2.75 14.43
CA GLY A 79 7.44 -1.41 14.33
C GLY A 79 7.92 -0.89 15.66
N SER A 80 9.08 -0.27 15.68
CA SER A 80 9.45 0.72 16.66
C SER A 80 9.41 2.07 15.96
N VAL A 81 8.20 2.55 15.69
CA VAL A 81 8.07 3.94 15.20
C VAL A 81 8.28 4.83 16.41
N GLU A 82 9.43 5.47 16.48
CA GLU A 82 9.65 6.50 17.47
C GLU A 82 8.70 7.67 17.20
N ALA A 83 8.26 8.33 18.26
CA ALA A 83 7.33 9.45 18.13
C ALA A 83 7.92 10.52 17.18
N GLY A 84 7.20 10.77 16.06
CA GLY A 84 7.62 11.72 15.03
C GLY A 84 8.36 11.12 13.84
N GLU A 85 8.68 9.83 13.83
CA GLU A 85 9.18 9.17 12.63
C GLU A 85 8.07 8.99 11.59
N GLN A 86 8.40 9.28 10.35
CA GLN A 86 7.55 9.02 9.20
C GLN A 86 8.26 8.08 8.24
N TYR A 87 7.59 7.00 7.87
CA TYR A 87 8.10 6.08 6.87
C TYR A 87 7.41 6.31 5.53
N PRO A 88 8.16 6.41 4.44
CA PRO A 88 7.55 6.37 3.11
C PRO A 88 6.76 5.09 2.92
N LEU A 89 5.59 5.23 2.30
CA LEU A 89 4.69 4.13 2.00
C LEU A 89 4.66 3.88 0.50
N ALA A 90 4.98 2.65 0.09
CA ALA A 90 4.78 2.18 -1.28
C ALA A 90 3.53 1.30 -1.34
N PHE A 91 2.58 1.67 -2.18
CA PHE A 91 1.32 0.96 -2.32
C PHE A 91 1.23 0.27 -3.69
N THR A 92 1.32 -1.04 -3.69
CA THR A 92 1.03 -1.86 -4.86
C THR A 92 -0.46 -2.15 -4.90
N PHE A 93 -1.16 -1.41 -5.74
CA PHE A 93 -2.60 -1.49 -5.94
C PHE A 93 -2.87 -2.29 -7.21
N SER A 94 -3.16 -3.58 -7.06
CA SER A 94 -3.22 -4.55 -8.17
C SER A 94 -4.53 -4.47 -8.96
N PHE A 95 -4.91 -3.27 -9.36
CA PHE A 95 -6.06 -2.97 -10.20
C PHE A 95 -5.66 -1.99 -11.32
N PRO A 96 -6.36 -1.97 -12.45
CA PRO A 96 -6.01 -1.05 -13.53
C PRO A 96 -6.21 0.41 -13.11
N CYS A 97 -5.14 1.17 -13.13
CA CYS A 97 -5.12 2.59 -12.74
C CYS A 97 -4.51 3.45 -13.85
N THR A 98 -4.99 4.69 -13.92
CA THR A 98 -4.35 5.75 -14.68
C THR A 98 -3.53 6.62 -13.73
N GLN A 99 -2.27 6.88 -14.06
CA GLN A 99 -1.36 7.69 -13.25
C GLN A 99 -0.80 8.84 -14.06
N ASP A 100 -0.75 10.03 -13.47
CA ASP A 100 -0.06 11.20 -14.02
C ASP A 100 1.29 11.46 -13.32
N TYR A 101 1.49 10.86 -12.14
CA TYR A 101 2.75 10.89 -11.37
C TYR A 101 2.76 9.71 -10.36
N ILE A 102 3.86 9.56 -9.62
CA ILE A 102 4.09 8.36 -8.80
C ILE A 102 3.10 8.22 -7.62
N ASP A 103 2.71 9.30 -6.99
CA ASP A 103 1.74 9.32 -5.88
C ASP A 103 0.33 9.71 -6.35
N HIS A 104 -0.08 9.20 -7.50
CA HIS A 104 -1.38 9.40 -8.11
C HIS A 104 -1.86 8.09 -8.72
N GLY A 105 -3.13 7.77 -8.57
CA GLY A 105 -3.70 6.57 -9.16
C GLY A 105 -5.22 6.63 -9.22
N ILE A 106 -5.77 6.89 -10.40
CA ILE A 106 -7.21 6.83 -10.64
C ILE A 106 -7.58 5.41 -10.99
N LEU A 107 -8.43 4.79 -10.18
CA LEU A 107 -8.94 3.45 -10.45
C LEU A 107 -9.83 3.47 -11.70
N GLN A 108 -9.46 2.69 -12.71
CA GLN A 108 -10.24 2.57 -13.94
C GLN A 108 -11.48 1.70 -13.73
N ARG A 109 -11.29 0.53 -13.13
CA ARG A 109 -12.37 -0.41 -12.81
C ARG A 109 -11.92 -1.40 -11.76
N TRP A 110 -12.87 -1.90 -10.99
CA TRP A 110 -12.64 -3.03 -10.10
C TRP A 110 -12.51 -4.34 -10.89
N THR A 111 -11.70 -5.25 -10.35
CA THR A 111 -11.50 -6.63 -10.82
C THR A 111 -11.49 -7.56 -9.61
N LYS A 112 -11.26 -8.86 -9.81
CA LYS A 112 -11.05 -9.84 -8.73
C LYS A 112 -12.21 -9.96 -7.73
N GLY A 113 -13.43 -9.69 -8.16
CA GLY A 113 -14.62 -9.76 -7.32
C GLY A 113 -14.90 -8.51 -6.47
N PHE A 114 -14.09 -7.47 -6.58
CA PHE A 114 -14.36 -6.18 -5.95
C PHE A 114 -15.45 -5.43 -6.70
N ASN A 115 -16.35 -4.82 -5.94
CA ASN A 115 -17.37 -3.91 -6.46
C ASN A 115 -17.75 -2.92 -5.35
N ILE A 116 -16.96 -1.87 -5.20
CA ILE A 116 -17.10 -0.86 -4.15
C ILE A 116 -17.45 0.47 -4.81
N VAL A 117 -18.56 1.06 -4.40
CA VAL A 117 -19.04 2.35 -4.92
C VAL A 117 -18.14 3.49 -4.46
N GLY A 118 -17.92 4.46 -5.33
CA GLY A 118 -17.24 5.72 -5.01
C GLY A 118 -15.73 5.70 -5.18
N VAL A 119 -15.14 4.63 -5.71
CA VAL A 119 -13.69 4.51 -5.92
C VAL A 119 -13.31 4.56 -7.40
N GLU A 120 -14.06 3.88 -8.26
CA GLU A 120 -13.82 3.95 -9.72
C GLU A 120 -13.89 5.39 -10.22
N GLY A 121 -12.92 5.77 -11.04
CA GLY A 121 -12.82 7.12 -11.57
C GLY A 121 -12.22 8.16 -10.61
N HIS A 122 -11.79 7.73 -9.43
CA HIS A 122 -11.20 8.60 -8.41
C HIS A 122 -9.77 8.19 -8.05
N ASP A 123 -8.98 9.17 -7.63
CA ASP A 123 -7.63 8.94 -7.13
C ASP A 123 -7.69 8.25 -5.75
N VAL A 124 -7.05 7.08 -5.65
CA VAL A 124 -7.04 6.30 -4.39
C VAL A 124 -6.04 6.83 -3.36
N VAL A 125 -5.08 7.64 -3.77
CA VAL A 125 -4.04 8.16 -2.87
C VAL A 125 -4.61 9.07 -1.78
N PRO A 126 -5.48 10.06 -2.08
CA PRO A 126 -6.13 10.84 -1.03
C PRO A 126 -6.98 9.99 -0.08
N MET A 127 -7.60 8.93 -0.58
CA MET A 127 -8.44 8.04 0.24
C MET A 127 -7.62 7.31 1.30
N ILE A 128 -6.50 6.71 0.89
CA ILE A 128 -5.62 6.01 1.85
C ILE A 128 -4.95 6.99 2.81
N ARG A 129 -4.55 8.17 2.34
CA ARG A 129 -4.00 9.22 3.21
C ARG A 129 -4.97 9.65 4.29
N ALA A 130 -6.24 9.83 3.95
CA ALA A 130 -7.28 10.17 4.92
C ALA A 130 -7.49 9.08 5.98
N ALA A 131 -7.45 7.82 5.58
CA ALA A 131 -7.60 6.69 6.51
C ALA A 131 -6.41 6.54 7.46
N LEU A 132 -5.21 6.94 7.03
CA LEU A 132 -3.98 6.86 7.84
C LEU A 132 -3.76 8.08 8.73
N ALA A 133 -4.56 9.12 8.56
CA ALA A 133 -4.45 10.34 9.36
C ALA A 133 -4.89 10.16 10.81
#